data_6b12b12edb92b5ac5c7f6fd13cef860a
#
_entry.id   6b12b12edb92b5ac5c7f6fd13cef860a
#
_cell.length_a   1.000
_cell.length_b   1.000
_cell.length_c   1.000
_cell.angle_alpha   90.00
_cell.angle_beta   90.00
_cell.angle_gamma   90.00
#
_symmetry.space_group_name_H-M   'P 1'
#
loop_
_entity.id
_entity.type
_entity.pdbx_description
1 polymer ?
#
loop_
_entity_poly.entity_id
_entity_poly.type
_entity_poly.pdbx_seq_one_letter_code
_entity_poly.pdbx_strand_id
1 'polypeptide(L)'
;MSGTGSIGRAFKAAGWEVVSLDSDPKSGADIIADVCTWKPHDGAYYDAIWCSPPCTEFSRALTSRPRDIQAGLVIADRCLDLIAQLKPAVWFMENPGTGYLPKQPRYAELPCKYVTYCTYGFKYKKKTWIATNAIWDPRPCCCKATPCTFLENGHHPECAQRGPTRCKSGLRGSYCSQQELYSIPQELCAEIAAAATLSLLYKKSKTASS
;
A
#
# COMPACT_ATOMS: atom_id res chain seq x y z
N MET A 1 -8.23 -0.37 8.04
CA MET A 1 -7.31 -1.02 7.12
C MET A 1 -5.90 -0.45 7.28
N SER A 2 -5.52 -0.27 8.56
CA SER A 2 -4.20 0.21 8.96
C SER A 2 -3.15 -0.91 8.92
N GLY A 3 -3.60 -2.18 8.89
CA GLY A 3 -2.73 -3.35 8.83
C GLY A 3 -1.68 -3.34 9.95
N THR A 4 -0.40 -3.42 9.57
CA THR A 4 0.72 -3.36 10.53
C THR A 4 1.00 -1.96 11.12
N GLY A 5 0.24 -0.93 10.73
CA GLY A 5 0.45 0.45 11.15
C GLY A 5 1.71 1.12 10.58
N SER A 6 2.37 0.51 9.59
CA SER A 6 3.64 1.01 9.03
C SER A 6 3.52 2.45 8.52
N ILE A 7 2.50 2.74 7.74
CA ILE A 7 2.23 4.09 7.20
C ILE A 7 1.89 5.06 8.32
N GLY A 8 1.00 4.69 9.23
CA GLY A 8 0.59 5.58 10.34
C GLY A 8 1.78 6.02 11.20
N ARG A 9 2.71 5.10 11.49
CA ARG A 9 3.95 5.46 12.22
C ARG A 9 4.81 6.46 11.46
N ALA A 10 4.96 6.30 10.14
CA ALA A 10 5.76 7.21 9.33
C ALA A 10 5.12 8.60 9.24
N PHE A 11 3.79 8.68 9.10
CA PHE A 11 3.09 9.95 9.11
C PHE A 11 3.18 10.65 10.48
N LYS A 12 3.00 9.91 11.59
CA LYS A 12 3.21 10.46 12.95
C LYS A 12 4.64 10.98 13.12
N ALA A 13 5.66 10.25 12.65
CA ALA A 13 7.06 10.69 12.70
C ALA A 13 7.31 11.95 11.85
N ALA A 14 6.53 12.17 10.80
CA ALA A 14 6.58 13.37 9.96
C ALA A 14 5.69 14.52 10.50
N GLY A 15 5.17 14.42 11.73
CA GLY A 15 4.39 15.46 12.38
C GLY A 15 2.90 15.50 12.02
N TRP A 16 2.36 14.46 11.39
CA TRP A 16 0.93 14.37 11.08
C TRP A 16 0.14 13.84 12.28
N GLU A 17 -1.04 14.38 12.49
CA GLU A 17 -2.07 13.72 13.30
C GLU A 17 -2.66 12.57 12.48
N VAL A 18 -2.72 11.38 13.06
CA VAL A 18 -3.13 10.16 12.34
C VAL A 18 -4.25 9.48 13.08
N VAL A 19 -5.36 9.28 12.37
CA VAL A 19 -6.47 8.42 12.79
C VAL A 19 -6.46 7.16 11.93
N SER A 20 -6.39 6.01 12.56
CA SER A 20 -6.35 4.70 11.89
C SER A 20 -7.64 3.92 12.10
N LEU A 21 -8.09 3.24 11.04
CA LEU A 21 -9.28 2.38 11.04
C LEU A 21 -8.92 0.98 10.57
N ASP A 22 -9.32 -0.02 11.32
CA ASP A 22 -9.20 -1.42 10.94
C ASP A 22 -10.36 -2.25 11.53
N SER A 23 -10.73 -3.34 10.87
CA SER A 23 -11.75 -4.26 11.39
C SER A 23 -11.18 -5.28 12.40
N ASP A 24 -9.86 -5.51 12.40
CA ASP A 24 -9.21 -6.41 13.36
C ASP A 24 -9.01 -5.72 14.71
N PRO A 25 -9.64 -6.21 15.79
CA PRO A 25 -9.45 -5.67 17.14
C PRO A 25 -7.99 -5.73 17.62
N LYS A 26 -7.19 -6.62 17.03
CA LYS A 26 -5.77 -6.80 17.37
C LYS A 26 -4.84 -5.88 16.59
N SER A 27 -5.36 -5.10 15.65
CA SER A 27 -4.57 -4.19 14.81
C SER A 27 -3.95 -3.02 15.59
N GLY A 28 -4.54 -2.67 16.75
CA GLY A 28 -4.17 -1.46 17.49
C GLY A 28 -4.60 -0.17 16.79
N ALA A 29 -5.58 -0.23 15.89
CA ALA A 29 -6.14 0.95 15.23
C ALA A 29 -6.96 1.79 16.21
N ASP A 30 -7.00 3.10 15.97
CA ASP A 30 -7.76 4.05 16.81
C ASP A 30 -9.27 3.81 16.70
N ILE A 31 -9.74 3.33 15.54
CA ILE A 31 -11.14 2.99 15.27
C ILE A 31 -11.20 1.52 14.84
N ILE A 32 -11.88 0.68 15.62
CA ILE A 32 -12.15 -0.71 15.27
C ILE A 32 -13.53 -0.78 14.63
N ALA A 33 -13.56 -0.85 13.29
CA ALA A 33 -14.81 -0.89 12.53
C ALA A 33 -14.60 -1.50 11.12
N ASP A 34 -15.68 -2.08 10.58
CA ASP A 34 -15.71 -2.46 9.17
C ASP A 34 -15.86 -1.20 8.30
N VAL A 35 -14.92 -0.99 7.38
CA VAL A 35 -14.91 0.15 6.45
C VAL A 35 -16.17 0.21 5.60
N CYS A 36 -16.82 -0.92 5.31
CA CYS A 36 -18.04 -0.99 4.51
C CYS A 36 -19.25 -0.35 5.24
N THR A 37 -19.27 -0.45 6.56
CA THR A 37 -20.36 0.08 7.39
C THR A 37 -19.97 1.36 8.12
N TRP A 38 -18.67 1.62 8.27
CA TRP A 38 -18.19 2.83 8.94
C TRP A 38 -18.58 4.09 8.17
N LYS A 39 -19.03 5.09 8.92
CA LYS A 39 -19.36 6.42 8.38
C LYS A 39 -18.48 7.45 9.08
N PRO A 40 -17.81 8.35 8.33
CA PRO A 40 -17.17 9.51 8.94
C PRO A 40 -18.25 10.37 9.64
N HIS A 41 -17.87 11.02 10.73
CA HIS A 41 -18.76 11.97 11.37
C HIS A 41 -19.03 13.18 10.46
N ASP A 42 -20.13 13.87 10.68
CA ASP A 42 -20.48 15.07 9.92
C ASP A 42 -19.38 16.13 10.06
N GLY A 43 -18.95 16.69 8.93
CA GLY A 43 -17.86 17.66 8.90
C GLY A 43 -16.45 17.05 9.00
N ALA A 44 -16.31 15.72 8.99
CA ALA A 44 -14.99 15.09 9.00
C ALA A 44 -14.14 15.57 7.81
N TYR A 45 -12.93 16.00 8.10
CA TYR A 45 -11.95 16.44 7.12
C TYR A 45 -10.58 15.76 7.39
N TYR A 46 -9.95 15.31 6.32
CA TYR A 46 -8.62 14.72 6.37
C TYR A 46 -7.79 15.31 5.23
N ASP A 47 -6.62 15.87 5.53
CA ASP A 47 -5.68 16.37 4.52
C ASP A 47 -5.14 15.23 3.62
N ALA A 48 -4.95 14.05 4.20
CA ALA A 48 -4.47 12.87 3.48
C ALA A 48 -5.24 11.60 3.87
N ILE A 49 -5.45 10.70 2.91
CA ILE A 49 -6.03 9.36 3.14
C ILE A 49 -5.10 8.30 2.55
N TRP A 50 -4.80 7.26 3.36
CA TRP A 50 -4.17 6.03 2.92
C TRP A 50 -5.13 4.86 3.02
N CYS A 51 -5.24 4.07 1.94
CA CYS A 51 -6.04 2.85 1.90
C CYS A 51 -5.19 1.65 1.44
N SER A 52 -5.25 0.55 2.18
CA SER A 52 -4.70 -0.75 1.76
C SER A 52 -5.81 -1.81 1.86
N PRO A 53 -6.73 -1.89 0.88
CA PRO A 53 -7.78 -2.90 0.90
C PRO A 53 -7.19 -4.30 0.85
N PRO A 54 -7.82 -5.30 1.50
CA PRO A 54 -7.36 -6.68 1.50
C PRO A 54 -7.07 -7.19 0.09
N CYS A 55 -5.87 -7.73 -0.10
CA CYS A 55 -5.45 -8.23 -1.42
C CYS A 55 -5.78 -9.70 -1.65
N THR A 56 -6.42 -10.38 -0.71
CA THR A 56 -6.63 -11.84 -0.76
C THR A 56 -7.31 -12.27 -2.05
N GLU A 57 -8.43 -11.64 -2.41
CA GLU A 57 -9.18 -11.99 -3.62
C GLU A 57 -8.48 -11.54 -4.91
N PHE A 58 -7.55 -10.61 -4.82
CA PHE A 58 -6.78 -10.11 -5.96
C PHE A 58 -5.40 -10.77 -6.10
N SER A 59 -4.95 -11.52 -5.11
CA SER A 59 -3.60 -12.08 -5.08
C SER A 59 -3.46 -13.25 -6.05
N ARG A 60 -2.39 -13.25 -6.86
CA ARG A 60 -2.03 -14.42 -7.69
C ARG A 60 -1.58 -15.61 -6.86
N ALA A 61 -1.18 -15.39 -5.60
CA ALA A 61 -0.77 -16.46 -4.67
C ALA A 61 -1.97 -17.24 -4.10
N LEU A 62 -3.20 -16.77 -4.27
CA LEU A 62 -4.39 -17.53 -3.88
C LEU A 62 -4.61 -18.68 -4.88
N THR A 63 -4.26 -19.90 -4.48
CA THR A 63 -4.38 -21.12 -5.27
C THR A 63 -5.20 -22.21 -4.57
N SER A 64 -5.56 -21.99 -3.31
CA SER A 64 -6.27 -22.99 -2.47
C SER A 64 -7.79 -23.03 -2.71
N ARG A 65 -8.35 -21.99 -3.32
CA ARG A 65 -9.78 -21.91 -3.66
C ARG A 65 -10.00 -20.92 -4.83
N PRO A 66 -11.18 -20.95 -5.48
CA PRO A 66 -11.57 -19.90 -6.42
C PRO A 66 -11.56 -18.52 -5.77
N ARG A 67 -11.25 -17.47 -6.56
CA ARG A 67 -11.30 -16.08 -6.14
C ARG A 67 -12.73 -15.55 -6.21
N ASP A 68 -13.08 -14.76 -5.23
CA ASP A 68 -14.28 -13.93 -5.28
C ASP A 68 -13.88 -12.46 -5.49
N ILE A 69 -13.63 -12.12 -6.75
CA ILE A 69 -13.24 -10.75 -7.13
C ILE A 69 -14.31 -9.74 -6.71
N GLN A 70 -15.59 -10.09 -6.79
CA GLN A 70 -16.68 -9.19 -6.43
C GLN A 70 -16.67 -8.88 -4.92
N ALA A 71 -16.50 -9.88 -4.08
CA ALA A 71 -16.37 -9.65 -2.64
C ALA A 71 -15.14 -8.76 -2.31
N GLY A 72 -14.02 -8.96 -3.01
CA GLY A 72 -12.85 -8.09 -2.88
C GLY A 72 -13.14 -6.65 -3.30
N LEU A 73 -13.89 -6.45 -4.39
CA LEU A 73 -14.23 -5.14 -4.92
C LEU A 73 -15.13 -4.34 -3.96
N VAL A 74 -16.05 -4.96 -3.24
CA VAL A 74 -16.90 -4.27 -2.25
C VAL A 74 -16.06 -3.40 -1.31
N ILE A 75 -14.99 -3.97 -0.75
CA ILE A 75 -14.12 -3.25 0.20
C ILE A 75 -13.26 -2.21 -0.53
N ALA A 76 -12.70 -2.57 -1.67
CA ALA A 76 -11.84 -1.67 -2.43
C ALA A 76 -12.63 -0.46 -2.98
N ASP A 77 -13.82 -0.70 -3.52
CA ASP A 77 -14.73 0.35 -4.00
C ASP A 77 -15.16 1.28 -2.88
N ARG A 78 -15.47 0.73 -1.70
CA ARG A 78 -15.78 1.56 -0.53
C ARG A 78 -14.64 2.50 -0.16
N CYS A 79 -13.38 2.08 -0.33
CA CYS A 79 -12.23 2.96 -0.10
C CYS A 79 -12.20 4.13 -1.09
N LEU A 80 -12.45 3.89 -2.38
CA LEU A 80 -12.54 4.96 -3.38
C LEU A 80 -13.75 5.88 -3.12
N ASP A 81 -14.87 5.33 -2.68
CA ASP A 81 -16.07 6.13 -2.34
C ASP A 81 -15.79 7.04 -1.15
N LEU A 82 -15.06 6.55 -0.14
CA LEU A 82 -14.63 7.38 1.00
C LEU A 82 -13.66 8.49 0.56
N ILE A 83 -12.72 8.21 -0.33
CA ILE A 83 -11.84 9.24 -0.90
C ILE A 83 -12.66 10.29 -1.65
N ALA A 84 -13.62 9.87 -2.46
CA ALA A 84 -14.51 10.78 -3.20
C ALA A 84 -15.41 11.59 -2.28
N GLN A 85 -15.92 11.01 -1.20
CA GLN A 85 -16.77 11.64 -0.21
C GLN A 85 -16.01 12.68 0.63
N LEU A 86 -14.83 12.30 1.15
CA LEU A 86 -14.04 13.11 2.07
C LEU A 86 -13.15 14.14 1.36
N LYS A 87 -12.92 13.97 0.06
CA LYS A 87 -12.16 14.89 -0.80
C LYS A 87 -10.83 15.35 -0.19
N PRO A 88 -9.96 14.43 0.26
CA PRO A 88 -8.69 14.80 0.85
C PRO A 88 -7.83 15.55 -0.17
N ALA A 89 -6.94 16.42 0.31
CA ALA A 89 -5.95 17.05 -0.57
C ALA A 89 -5.06 16.01 -1.24
N VAL A 90 -4.68 14.95 -0.50
CA VAL A 90 -3.81 13.88 -0.99
C VAL A 90 -4.38 12.52 -0.64
N TRP A 91 -4.27 11.55 -1.54
CA TRP A 91 -4.69 10.18 -1.22
C TRP A 91 -3.76 9.16 -1.86
N PHE A 92 -3.72 8.00 -1.25
CA PHE A 92 -2.98 6.83 -1.72
C PHE A 92 -3.83 5.57 -1.53
N MET A 93 -3.75 4.65 -2.50
CA MET A 93 -4.33 3.32 -2.40
C MET A 93 -3.30 2.29 -2.82
N GLU A 94 -3.00 1.34 -1.94
CA GLU A 94 -1.99 0.31 -2.15
C GLU A 94 -2.62 -1.06 -2.42
N ASN A 95 -2.02 -1.80 -3.37
CA ASN A 95 -2.29 -3.24 -3.55
C ASN A 95 -1.12 -3.91 -4.31
N PRO A 96 -0.95 -5.24 -4.23
CA PRO A 96 0.07 -5.93 -5.02
C PRO A 96 -0.03 -5.63 -6.52
N GLY A 97 1.05 -5.11 -7.10
CA GLY A 97 1.11 -4.70 -8.50
C GLY A 97 1.07 -5.86 -9.51
N THR A 98 1.21 -7.11 -9.05
CA THR A 98 1.01 -8.32 -9.84
C THR A 98 -0.40 -8.90 -9.68
N GLY A 99 -1.22 -8.32 -8.80
CA GLY A 99 -2.58 -8.74 -8.50
C GLY A 99 -3.61 -8.36 -9.59
N TYR A 100 -4.86 -8.62 -9.28
CA TYR A 100 -5.97 -8.37 -10.19
C TYR A 100 -6.66 -7.02 -9.95
N LEU A 101 -6.50 -6.37 -8.78
CA LEU A 101 -7.13 -5.09 -8.49
C LEU A 101 -6.73 -4.00 -9.50
N PRO A 102 -5.43 -3.77 -9.82
CA PRO A 102 -5.04 -2.74 -10.78
C PRO A 102 -5.56 -2.97 -12.21
N LYS A 103 -6.13 -4.15 -12.49
CA LYS A 103 -6.68 -4.53 -13.80
C LYS A 103 -8.20 -4.37 -13.88
N GLN A 104 -8.85 -4.08 -12.75
CA GLN A 104 -10.29 -3.85 -12.74
C GLN A 104 -10.60 -2.49 -13.39
N PRO A 105 -11.71 -2.36 -14.12
CA PRO A 105 -12.00 -1.15 -14.90
C PRO A 105 -11.89 0.15 -14.09
N ARG A 106 -12.47 0.19 -12.89
CA ARG A 106 -12.45 1.37 -12.01
C ARG A 106 -11.05 1.79 -11.54
N TYR A 107 -10.07 0.86 -11.56
CA TYR A 107 -8.72 1.04 -11.03
C TYR A 107 -7.66 1.22 -12.10
N ALA A 108 -7.92 0.69 -13.31
CA ALA A 108 -6.95 0.70 -14.41
C ALA A 108 -6.60 2.11 -14.89
N GLU A 109 -7.54 3.05 -14.77
CA GLU A 109 -7.37 4.44 -15.21
C GLU A 109 -6.91 5.38 -14.09
N LEU A 110 -6.77 4.90 -12.85
CA LEU A 110 -6.30 5.74 -11.76
C LEU A 110 -4.83 6.13 -11.97
N PRO A 111 -4.47 7.41 -11.69
CA PRO A 111 -3.08 7.80 -11.68
C PRO A 111 -2.34 6.94 -10.66
N CYS A 112 -1.27 6.27 -11.09
CA CYS A 112 -0.57 5.32 -10.23
C CYS A 112 0.94 5.27 -10.48
N LYS A 113 1.64 4.76 -9.49
CA LYS A 113 3.07 4.44 -9.55
C LYS A 113 3.28 2.96 -9.16
N TYR A 114 4.37 2.39 -9.65
CA TYR A 114 4.80 1.05 -9.28
C TYR A 114 6.12 1.12 -8.52
N VAL A 115 6.16 0.49 -7.37
CA VAL A 115 7.36 0.34 -6.56
C VAL A 115 7.73 -1.13 -6.39
N THR A 116 8.95 -1.40 -5.97
CA THR A 116 9.37 -2.73 -5.53
C THR A 116 10.05 -2.63 -4.17
N TYR A 117 9.65 -3.48 -3.23
CA TYR A 117 10.07 -3.37 -1.84
C TYR A 117 11.58 -3.57 -1.63
N CYS A 118 12.24 -4.32 -2.50
CA CYS A 118 13.70 -4.45 -2.45
C CYS A 118 14.45 -3.12 -2.69
N THR A 119 13.86 -2.16 -3.39
CA THR A 119 14.43 -0.82 -3.57
C THR A 119 14.40 0.00 -2.27
N TYR A 120 13.60 -0.44 -1.31
CA TYR A 120 13.36 0.19 0.00
C TYR A 120 13.80 -0.68 1.17
N GLY A 121 14.81 -1.56 0.97
CA GLY A 121 15.47 -2.27 2.04
C GLY A 121 14.94 -3.68 2.37
N PHE A 122 13.91 -4.19 1.66
CA PHE A 122 13.46 -5.56 1.86
C PHE A 122 14.27 -6.55 1.03
N LYS A 123 14.55 -7.72 1.61
CA LYS A 123 15.33 -8.78 0.94
C LYS A 123 14.56 -9.58 -0.10
N TYR A 124 13.32 -9.18 -0.39
CA TYR A 124 12.46 -9.79 -1.40
C TYR A 124 11.86 -8.75 -2.36
N LYS A 125 11.58 -9.20 -3.57
CA LYS A 125 10.92 -8.38 -4.58
C LYS A 125 9.41 -8.49 -4.46
N LYS A 126 8.75 -7.44 -3.97
CA LYS A 126 7.29 -7.31 -4.00
C LYS A 126 6.94 -6.09 -4.86
N LYS A 127 6.50 -6.35 -6.10
CA LYS A 127 5.98 -5.28 -6.94
C LYS A 127 4.64 -4.82 -6.37
N THR A 128 4.55 -3.55 -6.06
CA THR A 128 3.37 -2.92 -5.44
C THR A 128 2.87 -1.80 -6.32
N TRP A 129 1.57 -1.75 -6.52
CA TRP A 129 0.84 -0.69 -7.18
C TRP A 129 0.34 0.30 -6.13
N ILE A 130 0.55 1.59 -6.38
CA ILE A 130 0.07 2.67 -5.52
C ILE A 130 -0.61 3.69 -6.41
N ALA A 131 -1.95 3.73 -6.36
CA ALA A 131 -2.72 4.80 -6.96
C ALA A 131 -2.68 6.03 -6.05
N THR A 132 -2.53 7.21 -6.65
CA THR A 132 -2.40 8.45 -5.88
C THR A 132 -2.57 9.69 -6.76
N ASN A 133 -3.02 10.78 -6.16
CA ASN A 133 -2.98 12.13 -6.75
C ASN A 133 -1.80 12.97 -6.22
N ALA A 134 -0.88 12.36 -5.48
CA ALA A 134 0.29 13.05 -4.92
C ALA A 134 1.31 13.39 -6.00
N ILE A 135 2.03 14.48 -5.78
CA ILE A 135 3.27 14.80 -6.52
C ILE A 135 4.37 13.89 -5.94
N TRP A 136 4.62 12.79 -6.62
CA TRP A 136 5.54 11.78 -6.14
C TRP A 136 6.16 11.00 -7.30
N ASP A 137 7.48 10.86 -7.24
CA ASP A 137 8.25 10.02 -8.17
C ASP A 137 9.08 9.02 -7.36
N PRO A 138 8.61 7.75 -7.23
CA PRO A 138 9.25 6.74 -6.41
C PRO A 138 10.58 6.28 -7.01
N ARG A 139 11.46 5.74 -6.16
CA ARG A 139 12.72 5.12 -6.59
C ARG A 139 12.46 4.02 -7.63
N PRO A 140 13.13 4.06 -8.78
CA PRO A 140 12.95 3.05 -9.82
C PRO A 140 13.46 1.68 -9.37
N CYS A 141 12.82 0.61 -9.86
CA CYS A 141 13.33 -0.74 -9.64
C CYS A 141 14.57 -0.98 -10.49
N CYS A 142 15.71 -1.20 -9.84
CA CYS A 142 17.01 -1.38 -10.48
C CYS A 142 17.41 -2.86 -10.71
N CYS A 143 16.60 -3.84 -10.31
CA CYS A 143 17.00 -5.27 -10.32
C CYS A 143 17.38 -5.84 -11.70
N LYS A 144 17.09 -5.15 -12.81
CA LYS A 144 17.50 -5.57 -14.16
C LYS A 144 18.66 -4.75 -14.72
N ALA A 145 18.71 -3.45 -14.41
CA ALA A 145 19.69 -2.51 -14.96
C ALA A 145 20.90 -2.31 -14.04
N THR A 146 20.65 -2.30 -12.74
CA THR A 146 21.70 -2.23 -11.70
C THR A 146 21.35 -3.31 -10.68
N PRO A 147 22.27 -4.23 -10.36
CA PRO A 147 21.99 -5.26 -9.38
C PRO A 147 21.47 -4.66 -8.09
N CYS A 148 20.31 -5.13 -7.63
CA CYS A 148 19.79 -4.80 -6.32
C CYS A 148 20.82 -5.25 -5.28
N THR A 149 21.11 -4.42 -4.28
CA THR A 149 22.08 -4.70 -3.21
C THR A 149 21.77 -5.98 -2.44
N PHE A 150 20.55 -6.47 -2.52
CA PHE A 150 20.09 -7.71 -1.86
C PHE A 150 20.08 -8.94 -2.79
N LEU A 151 20.64 -8.84 -4.00
CA LEU A 151 20.74 -10.01 -4.86
C LEU A 151 21.92 -10.90 -4.43
N GLU A 152 21.63 -12.16 -4.15
CA GLU A 152 22.58 -13.21 -3.92
C GLU A 152 22.53 -14.16 -5.15
N ASN A 153 23.64 -14.34 -5.86
CA ASN A 153 23.69 -15.16 -7.08
C ASN A 153 22.59 -14.79 -8.12
N GLY A 154 22.26 -13.50 -8.27
CA GLY A 154 21.25 -13.02 -9.22
C GLY A 154 19.79 -13.17 -8.76
N HIS A 155 19.54 -13.63 -7.52
CA HIS A 155 18.21 -13.83 -6.95
C HIS A 155 18.06 -13.13 -5.60
N HIS A 156 16.83 -12.74 -5.25
CA HIS A 156 16.54 -12.27 -3.90
C HIS A 156 16.54 -13.47 -2.94
N PRO A 157 17.20 -13.37 -1.76
CA PRO A 157 17.30 -14.47 -0.80
C PRO A 157 15.97 -14.81 -0.14
N GLU A 158 15.04 -13.86 -0.11
CA GLU A 158 13.72 -14.04 0.45
C GLU A 158 12.63 -13.96 -0.62
N CYS A 159 11.47 -14.55 -0.34
CA CYS A 159 10.34 -14.60 -1.25
C CYS A 159 9.10 -13.96 -0.60
N ALA A 160 8.39 -13.11 -1.34
CA ALA A 160 7.14 -12.48 -0.89
C ALA A 160 5.95 -13.48 -0.89
N GLN A 161 6.14 -14.69 -0.37
CA GLN A 161 5.12 -15.75 -0.28
C GLN A 161 5.21 -16.47 1.06
N ARG A 162 4.09 -17.03 1.50
CA ARG A 162 4.04 -17.93 2.65
C ARG A 162 4.41 -19.34 2.24
N GLY A 163 5.10 -20.05 3.13
CA GLY A 163 5.40 -21.46 2.99
C GLY A 163 6.60 -21.78 2.10
N PRO A 164 6.93 -23.08 1.98
CA PRO A 164 8.11 -23.53 1.26
C PRO A 164 7.96 -23.23 -0.23
N THR A 165 8.60 -22.16 -0.69
CA THR A 165 8.77 -21.91 -2.12
C THR A 165 10.05 -22.56 -2.58
N ARG A 166 9.96 -23.41 -3.60
CA ARG A 166 11.13 -23.76 -4.41
C ARG A 166 11.51 -22.50 -5.19
N CYS A 167 12.46 -21.76 -4.69
CA CYS A 167 13.17 -20.81 -5.53
C CYS A 167 13.77 -21.62 -6.70
N LYS A 168 13.68 -21.10 -7.93
CA LYS A 168 14.24 -21.77 -9.12
C LYS A 168 15.73 -22.09 -9.00
N SER A 169 16.43 -21.48 -8.05
CA SER A 169 17.83 -21.72 -7.71
C SER A 169 18.09 -22.91 -6.78
N GLY A 170 17.04 -23.63 -6.32
CA GLY A 170 17.21 -24.74 -5.39
C GLY A 170 17.50 -24.32 -3.94
N LEU A 171 17.75 -23.06 -3.67
CA LEU A 171 17.89 -22.52 -2.32
C LEU A 171 16.51 -22.46 -1.68
N ARG A 172 16.39 -23.03 -0.48
CA ARG A 172 15.22 -22.81 0.38
C ARG A 172 15.26 -21.35 0.81
N GLY A 173 14.51 -20.48 0.13
CA GLY A 173 14.34 -19.11 0.57
C GLY A 173 13.80 -19.07 1.99
N SER A 174 14.29 -18.16 2.80
CA SER A 174 13.73 -17.94 4.13
C SER A 174 12.29 -17.46 3.98
N TYR A 175 11.43 -17.91 4.91
CA TYR A 175 10.01 -17.60 4.90
C TYR A 175 9.79 -16.24 5.55
N CYS A 176 9.02 -15.37 4.89
CA CYS A 176 8.47 -14.21 5.55
C CYS A 176 7.28 -14.61 6.42
N SER A 177 7.21 -14.13 7.64
CA SER A 177 6.00 -14.20 8.45
C SER A 177 4.85 -13.44 7.76
N GLN A 178 3.61 -13.76 8.13
CA GLN A 178 2.45 -13.02 7.61
C GLN A 178 2.55 -11.53 7.91
N GLN A 179 3.04 -11.18 9.08
CA GLN A 179 3.20 -9.79 9.50
C GLN A 179 4.22 -9.05 8.63
N GLU A 180 5.34 -9.69 8.29
CA GLU A 180 6.35 -9.14 7.37
C GLU A 180 5.76 -8.93 5.97
N LEU A 181 4.99 -9.89 5.45
CA LEU A 181 4.35 -9.77 4.13
C LEU A 181 3.33 -8.64 4.04
N TYR A 182 2.69 -8.28 5.16
CA TYR A 182 1.74 -7.17 5.25
C TYR A 182 2.42 -5.84 5.61
N SER A 183 3.67 -5.87 6.06
CA SER A 183 4.40 -4.63 6.34
C SER A 183 4.81 -3.93 5.04
N ILE A 184 4.93 -2.60 5.13
CA ILE A 184 5.47 -1.75 4.08
C ILE A 184 6.86 -1.29 4.53
N PRO A 185 7.88 -1.29 3.64
CA PRO A 185 9.22 -0.86 4.00
C PRO A 185 9.22 0.53 4.65
N GLN A 186 9.98 0.70 5.71
CA GLN A 186 10.02 1.95 6.47
C GLN A 186 10.47 3.13 5.60
N GLU A 187 11.46 2.93 4.73
CA GLU A 187 11.92 3.97 3.82
C GLU A 187 10.83 4.38 2.81
N LEU A 188 10.03 3.43 2.30
CA LEU A 188 8.91 3.73 1.43
C LEU A 188 7.82 4.52 2.18
N CYS A 189 7.53 4.13 3.43
CA CYS A 189 6.56 4.85 4.25
C CYS A 189 6.99 6.29 4.51
N ALA A 190 8.27 6.53 4.79
CA ALA A 190 8.84 7.87 4.99
C ALA A 190 8.78 8.70 3.71
N GLU A 191 9.10 8.11 2.57
CA GLU A 191 9.02 8.77 1.26
C GLU A 191 7.57 9.15 0.91
N ILE A 192 6.60 8.29 1.18
CA ILE A 192 5.17 8.57 0.99
C ILE A 192 4.71 9.73 1.91
N ALA A 193 5.11 9.74 3.18
CA ALA A 193 4.77 10.82 4.09
C ALA A 193 5.36 12.17 3.64
N ALA A 194 6.60 12.17 3.15
CA ALA A 194 7.23 13.35 2.57
C ALA A 194 6.50 13.83 1.30
N ALA A 195 6.12 12.91 0.40
CA ALA A 195 5.35 13.22 -0.79
C ALA A 195 3.96 13.78 -0.46
N ALA A 196 3.31 13.27 0.58
CA ALA A 196 2.03 13.80 1.06
C ALA A 196 2.19 15.25 1.55
N THR A 197 3.22 15.52 2.36
CA THR A 197 3.52 16.86 2.86
C THR A 197 3.79 17.85 1.73
N LEU A 198 4.64 17.48 0.77
CA LEU A 198 4.95 18.32 -0.39
C LEU A 198 3.69 18.62 -1.22
N SER A 199 2.88 17.61 -1.48
CA SER A 199 1.65 17.75 -2.27
C SER A 199 0.63 18.65 -1.57
N LEU A 200 0.50 18.55 -0.25
CA LEU A 200 -0.37 19.40 0.54
C LEU A 200 0.08 20.87 0.50
N LEU A 201 1.37 21.12 0.71
CA LEU A 201 1.95 22.46 0.64
C LEU A 201 1.74 23.09 -0.75
N TYR A 202 2.01 22.35 -1.81
CA TYR A 202 1.79 22.81 -3.18
C TYR A 202 0.34 23.20 -3.47
N LYS A 203 -0.63 22.39 -2.98
CA LYS A 203 -2.05 22.72 -3.15
C LYS A 203 -2.47 23.95 -2.36
N LYS A 204 -2.00 24.09 -1.12
CA LYS A 204 -2.27 25.28 -0.28
C LYS A 204 -1.70 26.56 -0.91
N SER A 205 -0.50 26.50 -1.54
CA SER A 205 0.07 27.68 -2.20
C SER A 205 -0.76 28.12 -3.42
N LYS A 206 -1.35 27.19 -4.18
CA LYS A 206 -2.21 27.54 -5.32
C LYS A 206 -3.54 28.17 -4.89
N THR A 207 -4.15 27.67 -3.81
CA THR A 207 -5.41 28.24 -3.31
C THR A 207 -5.25 29.61 -2.66
N ALA A 208 -4.06 29.94 -2.14
CA ALA A 208 -3.75 31.26 -1.60
C ALA A 208 -3.47 32.32 -2.68
N SER A 209 -3.26 31.91 -3.93
CA SER A 209 -2.92 32.78 -5.07
C SER A 209 -4.11 32.99 -6.04
N SER A 210 -5.27 32.41 -5.72
CA SER A 210 -6.54 32.53 -6.46
C SER A 210 -7.53 33.39 -5.71
#